data_d633d9e21d8fe77cf87e04b5151513f2
#
_entry.id   d633d9e21d8fe77cf87e04b5151513f2
#
_cell.length_a   1.000
_cell.length_b   1.000
_cell.length_c   1.000
_cell.angle_alpha   90.00
_cell.angle_beta   90.00
_cell.angle_gamma   90.00
#
_symmetry.space_group_name_H-M   'P 1'
#
loop_
_entity.id
_entity.type
_entity.pdbx_description
1 polymer ?
#
loop_
_entity_poly.entity_id
_entity_poly.type
_entity_poly.pdbx_seq_one_letter_code
_entity_poly.pdbx_strand_id
1 'polypeptide(L)'
;MKIKLVSDLHLEFSDCFINNNEGADVLILGGDIMIAQDLHDHHAADFNPYSNGALADLSRKMQRVARFRDFFKRCSFQFPHVIYIMGNHEFYNGKFYAGIDYMREEVAKYPNIYMLEQDTKIIDDVVFVGGTLWTNMNKRDPLTMHAIEGMMNDFRIIRNDKRNYAAMSALDVAIRHDKTLGYIKLIVEEHKDKK
;
A
#
# COMPACT_ATOMS: atom_id res chain seq x y z
N MET A 1 -22.18 -7.14 7.52
CA MET A 1 -20.95 -6.93 6.72
C MET A 1 -19.99 -8.08 6.93
N LYS A 2 -19.52 -8.71 5.87
CA LYS A 2 -18.50 -9.76 5.87
C LYS A 2 -17.21 -9.19 5.29
N ILE A 3 -16.09 -9.37 5.98
CA ILE A 3 -14.79 -8.80 5.62
C ILE A 3 -13.82 -9.93 5.31
N LYS A 4 -13.10 -9.80 4.20
CA LYS A 4 -11.95 -10.64 3.84
C LYS A 4 -10.68 -9.80 3.99
N LEU A 5 -9.68 -10.33 4.70
CA LEU A 5 -8.39 -9.67 4.90
C LEU A 5 -7.27 -10.48 4.27
N VAL A 6 -6.41 -9.80 3.54
CA VAL A 6 -5.13 -10.33 3.03
C VAL A 6 -4.05 -9.27 3.15
N SER A 7 -2.80 -9.70 3.36
CA SER A 7 -1.60 -8.84 3.36
C SER A 7 -0.40 -9.60 2.80
N ASP A 8 0.71 -8.93 2.60
CA ASP A 8 2.00 -9.54 2.28
C ASP A 8 1.96 -10.42 1.01
N LEU A 9 1.27 -9.96 -0.03
CA LEU A 9 1.11 -10.71 -1.27
C LEU A 9 2.33 -10.62 -2.18
N HIS A 10 3.11 -9.56 -2.06
CA HIS A 10 4.37 -9.36 -2.78
C HIS A 10 4.27 -9.67 -4.27
N LEU A 11 3.32 -9.01 -4.95
CA LEU A 11 3.07 -9.22 -6.38
C LEU A 11 4.27 -8.88 -7.27
N GLU A 12 5.30 -8.25 -6.74
CA GLU A 12 6.57 -8.07 -7.44
C GLU A 12 7.29 -9.39 -7.74
N PHE A 13 6.98 -10.46 -7.00
CA PHE A 13 7.59 -11.78 -7.18
C PHE A 13 6.70 -12.73 -7.98
N SER A 14 5.40 -12.82 -7.66
CA SER A 14 4.47 -13.76 -8.28
C SER A 14 3.07 -13.16 -8.40
N ASP A 15 2.23 -13.70 -9.27
CA ASP A 15 0.81 -13.36 -9.31
C ASP A 15 0.05 -14.02 -8.16
N CYS A 16 -1.05 -13.40 -7.75
CA CYS A 16 -1.96 -13.90 -6.74
C CYS A 16 -3.42 -13.75 -7.19
N PHE A 17 -4.22 -14.76 -6.94
CA PHE A 17 -5.64 -14.77 -7.25
C PHE A 17 -6.45 -14.82 -5.96
N ILE A 18 -7.23 -13.78 -5.72
CA ILE A 18 -8.18 -13.71 -4.61
C ILE A 18 -9.57 -13.83 -5.22
N ASN A 19 -10.32 -14.84 -4.78
CA ASN A 19 -11.72 -14.99 -5.16
C ASN A 19 -12.66 -14.52 -4.03
N ASN A 20 -13.91 -14.24 -4.38
CA ASN A 20 -14.96 -13.84 -3.45
C ASN A 20 -16.08 -14.90 -3.37
N ASN A 21 -15.72 -16.19 -3.35
CA ASN A 21 -16.70 -17.29 -3.28
C ASN A 21 -17.54 -17.26 -2.00
N GLU A 22 -17.03 -16.63 -0.95
CA GLU A 22 -17.69 -16.52 0.36
C GLU A 22 -18.67 -15.33 0.43
N GLY A 23 -18.70 -14.48 -0.60
CA GLY A 23 -19.56 -13.29 -0.66
C GLY A 23 -19.17 -12.25 0.41
N ALA A 24 -17.90 -11.88 0.48
CA ALA A 24 -17.46 -10.79 1.34
C ALA A 24 -17.90 -9.44 0.76
N ASP A 25 -18.36 -8.55 1.63
CA ASP A 25 -18.77 -7.18 1.28
C ASP A 25 -17.56 -6.28 1.09
N VAL A 26 -16.50 -6.51 1.86
CA VAL A 26 -15.27 -5.72 1.87
C VAL A 26 -14.05 -6.64 1.79
N LEU A 27 -13.13 -6.34 0.87
CA LEU A 27 -11.77 -6.85 0.88
C LEU A 27 -10.85 -5.82 1.51
N ILE A 28 -10.04 -6.21 2.50
CA ILE A 28 -8.95 -5.38 3.03
C ILE A 28 -7.62 -5.92 2.50
N LEU A 29 -6.87 -5.06 1.81
CA LEU A 29 -5.49 -5.26 1.39
C LEU A 29 -4.58 -4.56 2.39
N GLY A 30 -3.96 -5.32 3.28
CA GLY A 30 -3.29 -4.85 4.50
C GLY A 30 -1.83 -4.43 4.33
N GLY A 31 -1.39 -4.10 3.11
CA GLY A 31 -0.02 -3.68 2.80
C GLY A 31 0.86 -4.80 2.24
N ASP A 32 2.02 -4.41 1.75
CA ASP A 32 3.00 -5.27 1.08
C ASP A 32 2.40 -6.05 -0.09
N ILE A 33 1.65 -5.33 -0.91
CA ILE A 33 0.96 -5.88 -2.07
C ILE A 33 1.82 -5.71 -3.33
N MET A 34 2.42 -4.51 -3.51
CA MET A 34 3.13 -4.15 -4.74
C MET A 34 4.08 -2.95 -4.53
N ILE A 35 4.75 -2.52 -5.58
CA ILE A 35 5.69 -1.40 -5.58
C ILE A 35 5.09 -0.19 -6.32
N ALA A 36 4.84 0.93 -5.60
CA ALA A 36 4.24 2.13 -6.16
C ALA A 36 5.11 2.81 -7.23
N GLN A 37 6.43 2.82 -7.06
CA GLN A 37 7.36 3.42 -8.03
C GLN A 37 7.28 2.76 -9.41
N ASP A 38 7.10 1.43 -9.47
CA ASP A 38 6.96 0.73 -10.75
C ASP A 38 5.69 1.19 -11.51
N LEU A 39 4.57 1.41 -10.79
CA LEU A 39 3.33 1.94 -11.37
C LEU A 39 3.49 3.36 -11.90
N HIS A 40 4.21 4.21 -11.16
CA HIS A 40 4.49 5.59 -11.56
C HIS A 40 5.40 5.67 -12.80
N ASP A 41 6.47 4.89 -12.84
CA ASP A 41 7.45 4.92 -13.94
C ASP A 41 6.86 4.42 -15.27
N HIS A 42 5.78 3.67 -15.21
CA HIS A 42 5.15 3.03 -16.36
C HIS A 42 3.68 3.41 -16.51
N HIS A 43 3.41 4.71 -16.65
CA HIS A 43 2.05 5.25 -16.86
C HIS A 43 1.38 4.77 -18.13
N ALA A 44 2.14 4.35 -19.12
CA ALA A 44 1.61 4.04 -20.45
C ALA A 44 1.13 2.59 -20.56
N ALA A 45 0.02 2.50 -21.22
CA ALA A 45 -0.62 1.36 -21.85
C ALA A 45 -1.57 0.51 -20.97
N ASP A 46 -2.79 0.48 -21.44
CA ASP A 46 -3.72 -0.64 -21.32
C ASP A 46 -3.07 -1.89 -21.92
N PHE A 47 -2.19 -2.51 -21.14
CA PHE A 47 -1.52 -3.73 -21.54
C PHE A 47 -2.33 -4.93 -21.04
N ASN A 48 -2.68 -5.83 -21.96
CA ASN A 48 -3.27 -7.12 -21.59
C ASN A 48 -2.14 -8.13 -21.34
N PRO A 49 -1.82 -8.47 -20.08
CA PRO A 49 -0.74 -9.41 -19.77
C PRO A 49 -0.99 -10.82 -20.28
N TYR A 50 -2.23 -11.13 -20.67
CA TYR A 50 -2.67 -12.45 -21.16
C TYR A 50 -2.80 -12.50 -22.68
N SER A 51 -2.41 -11.46 -23.42
CA SER A 51 -2.39 -11.54 -24.87
C SER A 51 -1.25 -12.44 -25.34
N ASN A 52 -1.58 -13.43 -26.14
CA ASN A 52 -0.62 -14.40 -26.68
C ASN A 52 0.52 -13.69 -27.44
N GLY A 53 1.75 -13.90 -27.01
CA GLY A 53 2.97 -13.41 -27.68
C GLY A 53 3.52 -12.08 -27.15
N ALA A 54 2.78 -11.28 -26.41
CA ALA A 54 3.25 -9.97 -25.93
C ALA A 54 4.17 -10.03 -24.70
N LEU A 55 4.11 -11.12 -23.93
CA LEU A 55 4.89 -11.27 -22.68
C LEU A 55 6.41 -11.44 -22.89
N ALA A 56 6.83 -11.99 -24.02
CA ALA A 56 8.23 -12.30 -24.26
C ALA A 56 9.09 -11.03 -24.43
N ASP A 57 8.51 -9.93 -24.93
CA ASP A 57 9.22 -8.70 -25.29
C ASP A 57 9.19 -7.61 -24.22
N LEU A 58 8.45 -7.84 -23.12
CA LEU A 58 8.31 -6.84 -22.06
C LEU A 58 9.45 -6.90 -21.05
N SER A 59 9.92 -5.72 -20.63
CA SER A 59 10.83 -5.64 -19.49
C SER A 59 10.18 -6.24 -18.24
N ARG A 60 10.98 -6.79 -17.32
CA ARG A 60 10.48 -7.34 -16.05
C ARG A 60 9.61 -6.35 -15.25
N LYS A 61 9.94 -5.06 -15.34
CA LYS A 61 9.16 -3.99 -14.68
C LYS A 61 7.76 -3.85 -15.31
N MET A 62 7.68 -3.86 -16.64
CA MET A 62 6.38 -3.78 -17.34
C MET A 62 5.49 -4.99 -17.04
N GLN A 63 6.06 -6.19 -16.96
CA GLN A 63 5.33 -7.40 -16.57
C GLN A 63 4.77 -7.28 -15.13
N ARG A 64 5.55 -6.71 -14.19
CA ARG A 64 5.08 -6.45 -12.84
C ARG A 64 3.94 -5.44 -12.81
N VAL A 65 4.08 -4.32 -13.51
CA VAL A 65 3.03 -3.29 -13.60
C VAL A 65 1.73 -3.85 -14.17
N ALA A 66 1.83 -4.65 -15.25
CA ALA A 66 0.67 -5.32 -15.82
C ALA A 66 -0.03 -6.23 -14.80
N ARG A 67 0.75 -7.00 -14.02
CA ARG A 67 0.24 -7.86 -12.93
C ARG A 67 -0.44 -7.03 -11.84
N PHE A 68 0.15 -5.92 -11.42
CA PHE A 68 -0.39 -5.04 -10.38
C PHE A 68 -1.75 -4.46 -10.80
N ARG A 69 -1.85 -3.95 -12.02
CA ARG A 69 -3.11 -3.40 -12.57
C ARG A 69 -4.17 -4.47 -12.76
N ASP A 70 -3.79 -5.63 -13.25
CA ASP A 70 -4.71 -6.76 -13.39
C ASP A 70 -5.23 -7.23 -12.03
N PHE A 71 -4.37 -7.28 -11.01
CA PHE A 71 -4.77 -7.61 -9.64
C PHE A 71 -5.82 -6.62 -9.11
N PHE A 72 -5.57 -5.31 -9.22
CA PHE A 72 -6.56 -4.30 -8.80
C PHE A 72 -7.87 -4.42 -9.58
N LYS A 73 -7.79 -4.63 -10.89
CA LYS A 73 -8.98 -4.83 -11.74
C LYS A 73 -9.80 -6.04 -11.29
N ARG A 74 -9.15 -7.16 -11.00
CA ARG A 74 -9.81 -8.38 -10.49
C ARG A 74 -10.44 -8.15 -9.12
N CYS A 75 -9.74 -7.49 -8.20
CA CYS A 75 -10.28 -7.15 -6.88
C CYS A 75 -11.49 -6.21 -6.98
N SER A 76 -11.37 -5.15 -7.78
CA SER A 76 -12.47 -4.20 -8.03
C SER A 76 -13.70 -4.88 -8.65
N PHE A 77 -13.50 -5.86 -9.52
CA PHE A 77 -14.61 -6.60 -10.13
C PHE A 77 -15.31 -7.58 -9.17
N GLN A 78 -14.54 -8.24 -8.29
CA GLN A 78 -15.05 -9.33 -7.44
C GLN A 78 -15.64 -8.86 -6.10
N PHE A 79 -15.20 -7.71 -5.59
CA PHE A 79 -15.61 -7.21 -4.28
C PHE A 79 -16.39 -5.90 -4.41
N PRO A 80 -17.52 -5.75 -3.68
CA PRO A 80 -18.26 -4.48 -3.64
C PRO A 80 -17.40 -3.31 -3.18
N HIS A 81 -16.54 -3.53 -2.18
CA HIS A 81 -15.62 -2.54 -1.65
C HIS A 81 -14.24 -3.15 -1.40
N VAL A 82 -13.19 -2.38 -1.69
CA VAL A 82 -11.81 -2.75 -1.39
C VAL A 82 -11.18 -1.62 -0.59
N ILE A 83 -10.69 -1.93 0.61
CA ILE A 83 -9.87 -1.02 1.42
C ILE A 83 -8.41 -1.40 1.17
N TYR A 84 -7.59 -0.42 0.85
CA TYR A 84 -6.17 -0.62 0.60
C TYR A 84 -5.31 0.24 1.53
N ILE A 85 -4.34 -0.38 2.18
CA ILE A 85 -3.33 0.26 3.03
C ILE A 85 -1.97 -0.10 2.46
N MET A 86 -1.06 0.87 2.38
CA MET A 86 0.33 0.61 1.99
C MET A 86 1.11 -0.01 3.14
N GLY A 87 1.94 -1.01 2.85
CA GLY A 87 3.01 -1.48 3.72
C GLY A 87 4.35 -0.81 3.40
N ASN A 88 5.47 -1.38 3.83
CA ASN A 88 6.79 -0.83 3.51
C ASN A 88 7.24 -1.14 2.07
N HIS A 89 6.83 -2.27 1.49
CA HIS A 89 7.19 -2.66 0.12
C HIS A 89 6.63 -1.72 -0.94
N GLU A 90 5.49 -1.09 -0.72
CA GLU A 90 4.96 -0.08 -1.63
C GLU A 90 5.93 1.09 -1.85
N PHE A 91 6.78 1.40 -0.88
CA PHE A 91 7.79 2.48 -0.98
C PHE A 91 9.12 2.01 -1.57
N TYR A 92 9.31 0.72 -1.82
CA TYR A 92 10.59 0.16 -2.29
C TYR A 92 11.03 0.74 -3.63
N ASN A 93 12.34 1.01 -3.74
CA ASN A 93 12.97 1.66 -4.90
C ASN A 93 12.35 3.02 -5.26
N GLY A 94 11.59 3.61 -4.36
CA GLY A 94 10.77 4.79 -4.56
C GLY A 94 10.96 5.84 -3.47
N LYS A 95 9.93 6.63 -3.31
CA LYS A 95 9.92 7.85 -2.49
C LYS A 95 9.01 7.70 -1.29
N PHE A 96 9.50 8.11 -0.13
CA PHE A 96 8.80 7.97 1.15
C PHE A 96 7.52 8.82 1.24
N TYR A 97 7.48 9.98 0.58
CA TYR A 97 6.30 10.84 0.54
C TYR A 97 5.55 10.73 -0.79
N ALA A 98 6.20 10.98 -1.90
CA ALA A 98 5.53 10.95 -3.20
C ALA A 98 5.02 9.55 -3.61
N GLY A 99 5.56 8.46 -3.05
CA GLY A 99 5.04 7.12 -3.25
C GLY A 99 3.56 6.96 -2.87
N ILE A 100 3.09 7.73 -1.87
CA ILE A 100 1.69 7.78 -1.49
C ILE A 100 0.83 8.36 -2.62
N ASP A 101 1.28 9.46 -3.21
CA ASP A 101 0.55 10.13 -4.29
C ASP A 101 0.51 9.24 -5.55
N TYR A 102 1.60 8.55 -5.86
CA TYR A 102 1.64 7.59 -6.97
C TYR A 102 0.61 6.48 -6.81
N MET A 103 0.48 5.94 -5.60
CA MET A 103 -0.51 4.90 -5.33
C MET A 103 -1.94 5.45 -5.34
N ARG A 104 -2.16 6.66 -4.82
CA ARG A 104 -3.46 7.33 -4.89
C ARG A 104 -3.93 7.54 -6.33
N GLU A 105 -3.03 8.01 -7.21
CA GLU A 105 -3.31 8.18 -8.64
C GLU A 105 -3.67 6.86 -9.33
N GLU A 106 -2.97 5.78 -9.00
CA GLU A 106 -3.26 4.46 -9.57
C GLU A 106 -4.60 3.92 -9.07
N VAL A 107 -4.84 3.97 -7.76
CA VAL A 107 -6.08 3.47 -7.12
C VAL A 107 -7.31 4.25 -7.56
N ALA A 108 -7.18 5.56 -7.83
CA ALA A 108 -8.28 6.40 -8.31
C ALA A 108 -8.90 5.93 -9.64
N LYS A 109 -8.23 5.06 -10.38
CA LYS A 109 -8.78 4.43 -11.61
C LYS A 109 -9.86 3.39 -11.31
N TYR A 110 -10.02 2.96 -10.04
CA TYR A 110 -10.94 1.92 -9.60
C TYR A 110 -11.94 2.51 -8.62
N PRO A 111 -13.21 2.68 -8.98
CA PRO A 111 -14.17 3.51 -8.21
C PRO A 111 -14.55 2.93 -6.84
N ASN A 112 -14.30 1.65 -6.60
CA ASN A 112 -14.62 0.95 -5.36
C ASN A 112 -13.37 0.50 -4.58
N ILE A 113 -12.17 0.97 -4.96
CA ILE A 113 -10.94 0.77 -4.17
C ILE A 113 -10.64 2.07 -3.43
N TYR A 114 -10.54 2.01 -2.12
CA TYR A 114 -10.30 3.14 -1.23
C TYR A 114 -8.97 2.97 -0.53
N MET A 115 -7.98 3.78 -0.93
CA MET A 115 -6.69 3.81 -0.25
C MET A 115 -6.78 4.69 0.99
N LEU A 116 -6.39 4.12 2.14
CA LEU A 116 -6.33 4.86 3.40
C LEU A 116 -4.87 5.11 3.78
N GLU A 117 -4.49 6.38 3.82
CA GLU A 117 -3.22 6.84 4.38
C GLU A 117 -3.48 8.09 5.22
N GLN A 118 -3.63 7.87 6.52
CA GLN A 118 -4.22 8.82 7.47
C GLN A 118 -5.58 9.32 6.93
N ASP A 119 -6.42 8.35 6.57
CA ASP A 119 -7.71 8.59 5.95
C ASP A 119 -8.76 7.63 6.51
N THR A 120 -10.03 7.92 6.24
CA THR A 120 -11.17 7.18 6.78
C THR A 120 -12.19 6.93 5.69
N LYS A 121 -12.75 5.73 5.65
CA LYS A 121 -13.88 5.36 4.80
C LYS A 121 -15.01 4.78 5.63
N ILE A 122 -16.20 5.32 5.48
CA ILE A 122 -17.41 4.75 6.07
C ILE A 122 -18.14 3.93 5.00
N ILE A 123 -18.42 2.68 5.32
CA ILE A 123 -19.21 1.77 4.49
C ILE A 123 -20.34 1.24 5.38
N ASP A 124 -21.57 1.53 5.02
CA ASP A 124 -22.75 1.32 5.86
C ASP A 124 -22.58 2.00 7.23
N ASP A 125 -22.56 1.23 8.32
CA ASP A 125 -22.38 1.69 9.70
C ASP A 125 -20.96 1.42 10.27
N VAL A 126 -20.05 0.90 9.44
CA VAL A 126 -18.68 0.55 9.83
C VAL A 126 -17.70 1.62 9.38
N VAL A 127 -16.86 2.06 10.30
CA VAL A 127 -15.80 3.05 10.07
C VAL A 127 -14.46 2.34 9.86
N PHE A 128 -13.91 2.46 8.66
CA PHE A 128 -12.56 2.00 8.33
C PHE A 128 -11.60 3.16 8.45
N VAL A 129 -10.60 3.04 9.30
CA VAL A 129 -9.52 4.03 9.45
C VAL A 129 -8.19 3.34 9.22
N GLY A 130 -7.29 3.98 8.49
CA GLY A 130 -6.03 3.35 8.15
C GLY A 130 -4.91 4.28 7.72
N GLY A 131 -3.75 3.67 7.59
CA GLY A 131 -2.52 4.27 7.10
C GLY A 131 -1.35 3.34 7.36
N THR A 132 -0.23 3.58 6.68
CA THR A 132 1.02 2.87 6.95
C THR A 132 1.50 3.20 8.37
N LEU A 133 1.31 2.26 9.29
CA LEU A 133 1.53 2.57 10.71
C LEU A 133 3.00 2.68 11.08
N TRP A 134 3.89 1.89 10.43
CA TRP A 134 5.30 1.84 10.79
C TRP A 134 5.52 1.52 12.28
N THR A 135 6.63 1.98 12.86
CA THR A 135 6.98 1.73 14.25
C THR A 135 7.56 2.97 14.93
N ASN A 136 7.37 3.09 16.24
CA ASN A 136 7.92 4.19 17.05
C ASN A 136 9.41 4.02 17.41
N MET A 137 10.07 2.97 16.89
CA MET A 137 11.48 2.67 17.17
C MET A 137 11.76 2.60 18.67
N ASN A 138 10.94 1.82 19.40
CA ASN A 138 11.03 1.71 20.85
C ASN A 138 11.05 3.10 21.55
N LYS A 139 10.07 3.94 21.22
CA LYS A 139 9.98 5.35 21.69
C LYS A 139 11.17 6.21 21.25
N ARG A 140 11.65 5.97 20.03
CA ARG A 140 12.81 6.63 19.43
C ARG A 140 14.11 6.37 20.17
N ASP A 141 14.28 5.16 20.71
CA ASP A 141 15.52 4.76 21.35
C ASP A 141 16.70 4.82 20.35
N PRO A 142 17.79 5.56 20.64
CA PRO A 142 18.89 5.75 19.68
C PRO A 142 19.58 4.45 19.29
N LEU A 143 19.72 3.49 20.21
CA LEU A 143 20.36 2.21 19.92
C LEU A 143 19.48 1.36 19.01
N THR A 144 18.16 1.32 19.25
CA THR A 144 17.18 0.65 18.41
C THR A 144 17.18 1.26 17.00
N MET A 145 17.14 2.59 16.88
CA MET A 145 17.17 3.29 15.59
C MET A 145 18.45 2.96 14.80
N HIS A 146 19.61 3.03 15.45
CA HIS A 146 20.88 2.72 14.80
C HIS A 146 20.96 1.26 14.33
N ALA A 147 20.53 0.32 15.19
CA ALA A 147 20.54 -1.11 14.86
C ALA A 147 19.63 -1.42 13.67
N ILE A 148 18.39 -0.91 13.66
CA ILE A 148 17.41 -1.23 12.61
C ILE A 148 17.82 -0.65 11.25
N GLU A 149 18.42 0.55 11.21
CA GLU A 149 18.93 1.15 9.97
C GLU A 149 20.03 0.29 9.32
N GLY A 150 20.81 -0.42 10.12
CA GLY A 150 21.82 -1.36 9.63
C GLY A 150 21.25 -2.70 9.15
N MET A 151 20.10 -3.11 9.67
CA MET A 151 19.55 -4.47 9.47
C MET A 151 18.52 -4.54 8.35
N MET A 152 17.64 -3.51 8.21
CA MET A 152 16.52 -3.56 7.27
C MET A 152 16.86 -2.89 5.93
N ASN A 153 16.40 -3.51 4.85
CA ASN A 153 16.58 -2.98 3.49
C ASN A 153 15.85 -1.66 3.26
N ASP A 154 14.75 -1.41 3.97
CA ASP A 154 13.96 -0.18 3.91
C ASP A 154 14.84 1.06 3.93
N PHE A 155 15.77 1.13 4.87
CA PHE A 155 16.69 2.26 5.05
C PHE A 155 17.77 2.38 3.97
N ARG A 156 17.89 1.39 3.09
CA ARG A 156 18.85 1.39 1.96
C ARG A 156 18.18 1.77 0.65
N ILE A 157 16.91 1.36 0.46
CA ILE A 157 16.25 1.41 -0.85
C ILE A 157 15.09 2.40 -0.93
N ILE A 158 14.55 2.88 0.20
CA ILE A 158 13.53 3.95 0.23
C ILE A 158 14.23 5.29 0.34
N ARG A 159 13.81 6.27 -0.47
CA ARG A 159 14.38 7.62 -0.49
C ARG A 159 13.42 8.63 0.13
N ASN A 160 13.95 9.49 1.00
CA ASN A 160 13.21 10.62 1.53
C ASN A 160 13.28 11.80 0.55
N ASP A 161 12.24 11.98 -0.23
CA ASP A 161 12.13 13.01 -1.26
C ASP A 161 11.98 14.43 -0.70
N LYS A 162 11.67 14.59 0.58
CA LYS A 162 11.70 15.88 1.30
C LYS A 162 13.06 16.20 1.91
N ARG A 163 14.00 15.26 1.89
CA ARG A 163 15.38 15.42 2.39
C ARG A 163 16.41 15.22 1.28
N ASN A 164 16.21 15.88 0.16
CA ASN A 164 17.12 15.84 -1.00
C ASN A 164 17.45 14.40 -1.44
N TYR A 165 16.43 13.51 -1.43
CA TYR A 165 16.55 12.08 -1.80
C TYR A 165 17.58 11.29 -0.97
N ALA A 166 17.92 11.73 0.23
CA ALA A 166 18.68 10.91 1.16
C ALA A 166 17.96 9.59 1.45
N ALA A 167 18.70 8.59 1.93
CA ALA A 167 18.07 7.38 2.44
C ALA A 167 17.06 7.72 3.55
N MET A 168 15.95 7.00 3.58
CA MET A 168 14.98 7.09 4.68
C MET A 168 15.67 6.75 6.00
N SER A 169 15.35 7.46 7.07
CA SER A 169 15.91 7.20 8.41
C SER A 169 14.88 6.61 9.36
N ALA A 170 15.34 5.95 10.42
CA ALA A 170 14.49 5.45 11.49
C ALA A 170 13.67 6.57 12.16
N LEU A 171 14.23 7.80 12.21
CA LEU A 171 13.50 8.96 12.71
C LEU A 171 12.35 9.38 11.78
N ASP A 172 12.52 9.32 10.45
CA ASP A 172 11.46 9.60 9.48
C ASP A 172 10.28 8.63 9.70
N VAL A 173 10.58 7.36 9.90
CA VAL A 173 9.62 6.29 10.21
C VAL A 173 8.89 6.55 11.52
N ALA A 174 9.61 6.85 12.60
CA ALA A 174 9.02 7.11 13.92
C ALA A 174 8.12 8.36 13.91
N ILE A 175 8.49 9.41 13.16
CA ILE A 175 7.65 10.60 13.00
C ILE A 175 6.35 10.25 12.26
N ARG A 176 6.42 9.45 11.20
CA ARG A 176 5.22 9.02 10.47
C ARG A 176 4.33 8.14 11.36
N HIS A 177 4.93 7.21 12.12
CA HIS A 177 4.19 6.40 13.08
C HIS A 177 3.36 7.25 14.04
N ASP A 178 3.98 8.25 14.66
CA ASP A 178 3.28 9.11 15.63
C ASP A 178 2.10 9.85 14.99
N LYS A 179 2.26 10.32 13.74
CA LYS A 179 1.19 10.99 12.98
C LYS A 179 0.05 10.04 12.66
N THR A 180 0.37 8.85 12.13
CA THR A 180 -0.64 7.85 11.77
C THR A 180 -1.37 7.35 13.01
N LEU A 181 -0.65 7.04 14.10
CA LEU A 181 -1.27 6.62 15.35
C LEU A 181 -2.14 7.72 15.97
N GLY A 182 -1.68 8.98 15.92
CA GLY A 182 -2.45 10.13 16.39
C GLY A 182 -3.77 10.29 15.62
N TYR A 183 -3.72 10.16 14.29
CA TYR A 183 -4.90 10.19 13.44
C TYR A 183 -5.87 9.05 13.79
N ILE A 184 -5.39 7.82 13.86
CA ILE A 184 -6.23 6.66 14.20
C ILE A 184 -6.92 6.85 15.55
N LYS A 185 -6.20 7.31 16.59
CA LYS A 185 -6.78 7.59 17.91
C LYS A 185 -7.87 8.64 17.86
N LEU A 186 -7.67 9.71 17.08
CA LEU A 186 -8.66 10.77 16.90
C LEU A 186 -9.95 10.20 16.30
N ILE A 187 -9.85 9.47 15.18
CA ILE A 187 -11.02 8.91 14.50
C ILE A 187 -11.75 7.86 15.35
N VAL A 188 -11.01 7.02 16.08
CA VAL A 188 -11.61 6.05 17.01
C VAL A 188 -12.41 6.75 18.10
N GLU A 189 -11.91 7.86 18.67
CA GLU A 189 -12.64 8.63 19.67
C GLU A 189 -13.87 9.35 19.09
N GLU A 190 -13.74 9.92 17.89
CA GLU A 190 -14.87 10.59 17.19
C GLU A 190 -16.01 9.61 16.85
N HIS A 191 -15.69 8.35 16.65
CA HIS A 191 -16.63 7.33 16.21
C HIS A 191 -16.83 6.19 17.22
N LYS A 192 -16.55 6.44 18.49
CA LYS A 192 -16.65 5.40 19.55
C LYS A 192 -18.01 4.73 19.69
N ASP A 193 -19.07 5.37 19.23
CA ASP A 193 -20.43 4.85 19.23
C ASP A 193 -20.78 4.07 17.95
N LYS A 194 -19.85 3.96 17.00
CA LYS A 194 -19.98 3.17 15.76
C LYS A 194 -19.15 1.89 15.83
N LYS A 195 -19.36 1.01 14.85
CA LYS A 195 -18.53 -0.17 14.68
C LYS A 195 -17.26 0.15 13.90
#